data_0b1893afbb355bdc8e34fd93e21b152a
#
_entry.id   0b1893afbb355bdc8e34fd93e21b152a
#
_cell.length_a   1.000
_cell.length_b   1.000
_cell.length_c   1.000
_cell.angle_alpha   90.00
_cell.angle_beta   90.00
_cell.angle_gamma   90.00
#
_symmetry.space_group_name_H-M   'P 1'
#
loop_
_entity.id
_entity.type
_entity.pdbx_description
1 polymer ?
#
loop_
_entity_poly.entity_id
_entity_poly.type
_entity_poly.pdbx_seq_one_letter_code
_entity_poly.pdbx_strand_id
1 'polypeptide(L)'
;TLMMDKMGGIAKSMPKTFALFTVGAMASLALPGMSGFVSELTVFLGVTTSDAYNSSFKVIVLLLSAVGLILTPIYLLSMLREVFYGKQDQKLNLESWMDAKPREILIAACLLLPIIGIGLYPKLMTQTYDVKVVAVATEMREVLPIVAQEKSRIYSFNSSAPQILVK
;
A
#
# COMPACT_ATOMS: atom_id res chain seq x y z
N THR A 1 -12.11 -20.37 18.32
CA THR A 1 -12.26 -20.92 16.98
C THR A 1 -11.57 -20.04 15.96
N LEU A 2 -10.99 -20.63 14.92
CA LEU A 2 -10.36 -19.92 13.79
C LEU A 2 -11.30 -19.82 12.57
N MET A 3 -12.51 -20.35 12.68
CA MET A 3 -13.49 -20.34 11.60
C MET A 3 -14.40 -19.13 11.71
N MET A 4 -14.44 -18.28 10.67
CA MET A 4 -15.21 -17.03 10.65
C MET A 4 -16.71 -17.27 10.70
N ASP A 5 -17.19 -18.33 10.08
CA ASP A 5 -18.60 -18.75 10.10
C ASP A 5 -19.15 -19.06 11.50
N LYS A 6 -18.25 -19.33 12.46
CA LYS A 6 -18.60 -19.59 13.89
C LYS A 6 -18.44 -18.35 14.77
N MET A 7 -17.97 -17.22 14.24
CA MET A 7 -17.69 -15.99 14.98
C MET A 7 -18.75 -14.89 14.77
N GLY A 8 -19.99 -15.21 14.50
CA GLY A 8 -21.02 -14.20 14.25
C GLY A 8 -21.44 -13.42 15.50
N GLY A 9 -21.91 -12.17 15.30
CA GLY A 9 -22.60 -11.38 16.34
C GLY A 9 -21.72 -10.73 17.40
N ILE A 10 -20.41 -10.67 17.24
CA ILE A 10 -19.44 -10.18 18.24
C ILE A 10 -19.57 -8.66 18.49
N ALA A 11 -20.10 -7.89 17.55
CA ALA A 11 -20.22 -6.43 17.69
C ALA A 11 -20.97 -5.97 18.94
N LYS A 12 -21.96 -6.75 19.39
CA LYS A 12 -22.74 -6.43 20.59
C LYS A 12 -21.98 -6.73 21.88
N SER A 13 -21.20 -7.79 21.89
CA SER A 13 -20.46 -8.26 23.08
C SER A 13 -19.15 -7.47 23.28
N MET A 14 -18.52 -7.03 22.18
CA MET A 14 -17.21 -6.37 22.19
C MET A 14 -17.22 -5.09 21.35
N PRO A 15 -17.96 -4.04 21.74
CA PRO A 15 -18.15 -2.84 20.94
C PRO A 15 -16.85 -2.04 20.73
N LYS A 16 -15.93 -2.01 21.69
CA LYS A 16 -14.65 -1.30 21.55
C LYS A 16 -13.74 -2.00 20.56
N THR A 17 -13.63 -3.33 20.66
CA THR A 17 -12.88 -4.15 19.71
C THR A 17 -13.44 -4.00 18.31
N PHE A 18 -14.78 -4.02 18.16
CA PHE A 18 -15.44 -3.78 16.88
C PHE A 18 -15.07 -2.41 16.30
N ALA A 19 -15.13 -1.33 17.09
CA ALA A 19 -14.79 0.01 16.64
C ALA A 19 -13.34 0.10 16.15
N LEU A 20 -12.38 -0.40 16.95
CA LEU A 20 -10.96 -0.39 16.60
C LEU A 20 -10.67 -1.22 15.34
N PHE A 21 -11.28 -2.40 15.25
CA PHE A 21 -11.13 -3.27 14.10
C PHE A 21 -11.70 -2.65 12.83
N THR A 22 -12.86 -1.99 12.94
CA THR A 22 -13.50 -1.29 11.82
C THR A 22 -12.61 -0.15 11.31
N VAL A 23 -12.07 0.68 12.21
CA VAL A 23 -11.14 1.76 11.82
C VAL A 23 -9.88 1.20 11.18
N GLY A 24 -9.31 0.10 11.72
CA GLY A 24 -8.17 -0.60 11.13
C GLY A 24 -8.48 -1.16 9.73
N ALA A 25 -9.65 -1.76 9.56
CA ALA A 25 -10.12 -2.23 8.25
C ALA A 25 -10.27 -1.08 7.25
N MET A 26 -10.84 0.06 7.66
CA MET A 26 -10.96 1.26 6.82
C MET A 26 -9.57 1.84 6.46
N ALA A 27 -8.61 1.79 7.38
CA ALA A 27 -7.24 2.18 7.10
C ALA A 27 -6.57 1.27 6.04
N SER A 28 -6.85 -0.04 6.08
CA SER A 28 -6.36 -1.01 5.09
C SER A 28 -7.04 -0.88 3.72
N LEU A 29 -8.23 -0.28 3.66
CA LEU A 29 -8.94 0.02 2.41
C LEU A 29 -8.41 1.29 1.71
N ALA A 30 -7.37 1.91 2.24
CA ALA A 30 -6.82 3.14 1.71
C ALA A 30 -7.87 4.24 1.47
N LEU A 31 -8.81 4.40 2.42
CA LEU A 31 -9.83 5.45 2.30
C LEU A 31 -9.20 6.84 2.34
N PRO A 32 -9.81 7.84 1.65
CA PRO A 32 -9.40 9.23 1.72
C PRO A 32 -9.29 9.72 3.17
N GLY A 33 -8.15 10.29 3.54
CA GLY A 33 -7.83 10.64 4.93
C GLY A 33 -6.98 9.62 5.69
N MET A 34 -6.64 8.48 5.06
CA MET A 34 -5.71 7.49 5.59
C MET A 34 -4.39 7.49 4.81
N SER A 35 -3.29 7.10 5.47
CA SER A 35 -1.96 7.09 4.84
C SER A 35 -1.86 6.17 3.61
N GLY A 36 -2.62 5.07 3.60
CA GLY A 36 -2.72 4.14 2.48
C GLY A 36 -3.19 4.83 1.19
N PHE A 37 -4.20 5.68 1.26
CA PHE A 37 -4.69 6.43 0.11
C PHE A 37 -3.61 7.33 -0.50
N VAL A 38 -2.87 8.05 0.34
CA VAL A 38 -1.79 8.94 -0.12
C VAL A 38 -0.69 8.15 -0.82
N SER A 39 -0.31 7.00 -0.28
CA SER A 39 0.73 6.15 -0.88
C SER A 39 0.28 5.54 -2.21
N GLU A 40 -0.92 4.99 -2.29
CA GLU A 40 -1.47 4.44 -3.53
C GLU A 40 -1.60 5.49 -4.62
N LEU A 41 -2.17 6.67 -4.29
CA LEU A 41 -2.30 7.78 -5.23
C LEU A 41 -0.93 8.23 -5.76
N THR A 42 0.08 8.33 -4.89
CA THR A 42 1.44 8.72 -5.28
C THR A 42 2.07 7.70 -6.23
N VAL A 43 1.88 6.41 -5.97
CA VAL A 43 2.37 5.34 -6.85
C VAL A 43 1.67 5.39 -8.22
N PHE A 44 0.36 5.55 -8.25
CA PHE A 44 -0.39 5.67 -9.51
C PHE A 44 0.05 6.88 -10.33
N LEU A 45 0.20 8.04 -9.69
CA LEU A 45 0.71 9.23 -10.35
C LEU A 45 2.13 9.01 -10.87
N GLY A 46 3.01 8.39 -10.08
CA GLY A 46 4.38 8.10 -10.49
C GLY A 46 4.46 7.19 -11.71
N VAL A 47 3.65 6.13 -11.77
CA VAL A 47 3.61 5.22 -12.92
C VAL A 47 3.02 5.90 -14.16
N THR A 48 1.96 6.70 -14.00
CA THR A 48 1.29 7.36 -15.15
C THR A 48 2.13 8.46 -15.75
N THR A 49 2.80 9.26 -14.94
CA THR A 49 3.60 10.42 -15.38
C THR A 49 5.03 10.08 -15.79
N SER A 50 5.54 8.91 -15.44
CA SER A 50 6.91 8.51 -15.76
C SER A 50 7.09 8.26 -17.26
N ASP A 51 8.08 8.88 -17.87
CA ASP A 51 8.48 8.64 -19.27
C ASP A 51 9.35 7.39 -19.44
N ALA A 52 9.77 6.76 -18.35
CA ALA A 52 10.62 5.58 -18.36
C ALA A 52 9.89 4.31 -18.84
N TYR A 53 8.56 4.28 -18.77
CA TYR A 53 7.74 3.11 -19.07
C TYR A 53 6.94 3.27 -20.36
N ASN A 54 6.86 2.19 -21.13
CA ASN A 54 6.03 2.15 -22.32
C ASN A 54 4.53 2.25 -21.96
N SER A 55 3.72 2.87 -22.85
CA SER A 55 2.28 3.03 -22.65
C SER A 55 1.55 1.72 -22.37
N SER A 56 1.92 0.64 -23.07
CA SER A 56 1.31 -0.69 -22.85
C SER A 56 1.57 -1.21 -21.44
N PHE A 57 2.79 -1.04 -20.91
CA PHE A 57 3.13 -1.43 -19.56
C PHE A 57 2.32 -0.64 -18.52
N LYS A 58 2.21 0.68 -18.69
CA LYS A 58 1.42 1.55 -17.80
C LYS A 58 -0.04 1.09 -17.73
N VAL A 59 -0.65 0.82 -18.88
CA VAL A 59 -2.05 0.37 -18.95
C VAL A 59 -2.24 -0.97 -18.25
N ILE A 60 -1.35 -1.94 -18.47
CA ILE A 60 -1.44 -3.26 -17.82
C ILE A 60 -1.33 -3.12 -16.30
N VAL A 61 -0.35 -2.36 -15.81
CA VAL A 61 -0.15 -2.13 -14.36
C VAL A 61 -1.37 -1.45 -13.75
N LEU A 62 -1.92 -0.43 -14.40
CA LEU A 62 -3.11 0.28 -13.92
C LEU A 62 -4.34 -0.62 -13.88
N LEU A 63 -4.56 -1.44 -14.91
CA LEU A 63 -5.70 -2.38 -14.95
C LEU A 63 -5.59 -3.43 -13.83
N LEU A 64 -4.41 -4.04 -13.65
CA LEU A 64 -4.20 -5.03 -12.60
C LEU A 64 -4.37 -4.41 -11.20
N SER A 65 -3.87 -3.20 -11.00
CA SER A 65 -4.03 -2.48 -9.74
C SER A 65 -5.49 -2.10 -9.47
N ALA A 66 -6.23 -1.69 -10.50
CA ALA A 66 -7.67 -1.40 -10.37
C ALA A 66 -8.47 -2.63 -9.94
N VAL A 67 -8.14 -3.83 -10.46
CA VAL A 67 -8.75 -5.08 -9.99
C VAL A 67 -8.45 -5.32 -8.52
N GLY A 68 -7.22 -5.11 -8.07
CA GLY A 68 -6.84 -5.21 -6.66
C GLY A 68 -7.63 -4.26 -5.76
N LEU A 69 -7.77 -3.00 -6.19
CA LEU A 69 -8.56 -1.98 -5.47
C LEU A 69 -10.05 -2.34 -5.32
N ILE A 70 -10.61 -3.09 -6.26
CA ILE A 70 -11.99 -3.57 -6.16
C ILE A 70 -12.09 -4.80 -5.27
N LEU A 71 -11.15 -5.73 -5.35
CA LEU A 71 -11.18 -6.98 -4.59
C LEU A 71 -10.95 -6.74 -3.10
N THR A 72 -10.09 -5.80 -2.74
CA THR A 72 -9.75 -5.51 -1.33
C THR A 72 -10.97 -5.12 -0.49
N PRO A 73 -11.84 -4.16 -0.89
CA PRO A 73 -13.07 -3.87 -0.17
C PRO A 73 -14.01 -5.06 -0.07
N ILE A 74 -14.13 -5.86 -1.13
CA ILE A 74 -15.06 -6.99 -1.16
C ILE A 74 -14.71 -7.99 -0.06
N TYR A 75 -13.47 -8.46 0.01
CA TYR A 75 -13.10 -9.45 1.02
C TYR A 75 -13.07 -8.86 2.44
N LEU A 76 -12.61 -7.61 2.60
CA LEU A 76 -12.48 -6.98 3.91
C LEU A 76 -13.84 -6.66 4.52
N LEU A 77 -14.77 -6.10 3.74
CA LEU A 77 -16.13 -5.81 4.20
C LEU A 77 -16.94 -7.10 4.40
N SER A 78 -16.72 -8.13 3.59
CA SER A 78 -17.33 -9.44 3.78
C SER A 78 -16.88 -10.07 5.10
N MET A 79 -15.57 -10.04 5.39
CA MET A 79 -15.02 -10.51 6.66
C MET A 79 -15.60 -9.73 7.85
N LEU A 80 -15.64 -8.40 7.76
CA LEU A 80 -16.17 -7.54 8.82
C LEU A 80 -17.66 -7.82 9.08
N ARG A 81 -18.44 -8.01 8.01
CA ARG A 81 -19.85 -8.37 8.09
C ARG A 81 -20.05 -9.75 8.75
N GLU A 82 -19.27 -10.74 8.37
CA GLU A 82 -19.42 -12.11 8.84
C GLU A 82 -19.04 -12.23 10.32
N VAL A 83 -17.90 -11.66 10.72
CA VAL A 83 -17.38 -11.73 12.10
C VAL A 83 -18.26 -10.92 13.07
N PHE A 84 -18.61 -9.70 12.72
CA PHE A 84 -19.28 -8.79 13.65
C PHE A 84 -20.79 -8.81 13.58
N TYR A 85 -21.38 -9.04 12.41
CA TYR A 85 -22.83 -9.02 12.17
C TYR A 85 -23.40 -10.38 11.74
N GLY A 86 -22.56 -11.42 11.62
CA GLY A 86 -23.02 -12.77 11.30
C GLY A 86 -23.98 -13.34 12.33
N LYS A 87 -24.58 -14.47 12.02
CA LYS A 87 -25.47 -15.18 12.96
C LYS A 87 -24.67 -15.66 14.16
N GLN A 88 -25.13 -15.30 15.35
CA GLN A 88 -24.56 -15.74 16.60
C GLN A 88 -24.75 -17.25 16.76
N ASP A 89 -23.66 -18.02 16.92
CA ASP A 89 -23.76 -19.41 17.31
C ASP A 89 -24.11 -19.48 18.80
N GLN A 90 -25.26 -20.06 19.13
CA GLN A 90 -25.78 -20.19 20.51
C GLN A 90 -24.84 -20.95 21.45
N LYS A 91 -23.85 -21.68 20.92
CA LYS A 91 -22.86 -22.40 21.71
C LYS A 91 -21.70 -21.53 22.22
N LEU A 92 -21.54 -20.32 21.72
CA LEU A 92 -20.55 -19.37 22.19
C LEU A 92 -21.13 -18.54 23.33
N ASN A 93 -20.63 -18.77 24.54
CA ASN A 93 -20.98 -18.00 25.73
C ASN A 93 -20.29 -16.62 25.63
N LEU A 94 -20.88 -15.69 24.85
CA LEU A 94 -20.34 -14.37 24.58
C LEU A 94 -20.32 -13.46 25.81
N GLU A 95 -21.10 -13.80 26.85
CA GLU A 95 -21.12 -13.05 28.11
C GLU A 95 -19.81 -13.13 28.91
N SER A 96 -18.97 -14.12 28.63
CA SER A 96 -17.65 -14.26 29.28
C SER A 96 -16.52 -13.54 28.52
N TRP A 97 -16.78 -12.95 27.37
CA TRP A 97 -15.75 -12.29 26.57
C TRP A 97 -15.54 -10.85 27.05
N MET A 98 -14.31 -10.56 27.44
CA MET A 98 -13.93 -9.22 27.86
C MET A 98 -13.60 -8.39 26.63
N ASP A 99 -14.25 -7.21 26.51
CA ASP A 99 -13.95 -6.21 25.48
C ASP A 99 -12.53 -5.63 25.67
N ALA A 100 -12.06 -4.88 24.68
CA ALA A 100 -10.72 -4.30 24.66
C ALA A 100 -10.41 -3.52 25.94
N LYS A 101 -9.28 -3.85 26.56
CA LYS A 101 -8.75 -3.21 27.75
C LYS A 101 -8.17 -1.83 27.39
N PRO A 102 -8.08 -0.88 28.34
CA PRO A 102 -7.50 0.45 28.08
C PRO A 102 -6.09 0.41 27.49
N ARG A 103 -5.30 -0.60 27.85
CA ARG A 103 -3.95 -0.84 27.31
C ARG A 103 -3.99 -1.17 25.81
N GLU A 104 -4.94 -2.00 25.37
CA GLU A 104 -5.10 -2.40 23.97
C GLU A 104 -5.62 -1.25 23.12
N ILE A 105 -6.53 -0.44 23.69
CA ILE A 105 -7.02 0.79 23.06
C ILE A 105 -5.88 1.78 22.87
N LEU A 106 -5.01 1.96 23.86
CA LEU A 106 -3.86 2.85 23.78
C LEU A 106 -2.88 2.40 22.67
N ILE A 107 -2.59 1.10 22.57
CA ILE A 107 -1.73 0.56 21.51
C ILE A 107 -2.35 0.82 20.14
N ALA A 108 -3.63 0.51 19.97
CA ALA A 108 -4.34 0.76 18.72
C ALA A 108 -4.38 2.26 18.35
N ALA A 109 -4.61 3.14 19.32
CA ALA A 109 -4.58 4.58 19.12
C ALA A 109 -3.19 5.07 18.69
N CYS A 110 -2.12 4.59 19.31
CA CYS A 110 -0.74 4.91 18.92
C CYS A 110 -0.41 4.51 17.48
N LEU A 111 -1.02 3.45 16.97
CA LEU A 111 -0.85 3.00 15.58
C LEU A 111 -1.76 3.77 14.61
N LEU A 112 -3.00 4.05 14.99
CA LEU A 112 -3.96 4.73 14.12
C LEU A 112 -3.69 6.22 13.99
N LEU A 113 -3.17 6.88 15.03
CA LEU A 113 -2.85 8.30 15.03
C LEU A 113 -1.91 8.72 13.89
N PRO A 114 -0.74 8.07 13.68
CA PRO A 114 0.12 8.39 12.55
C PRO A 114 -0.51 8.05 11.19
N ILE A 115 -1.32 6.98 11.09
CA ILE A 115 -2.00 6.60 9.86
C ILE A 115 -2.97 7.70 9.42
N ILE A 116 -3.77 8.23 10.34
CA ILE A 116 -4.71 9.33 10.08
C ILE A 116 -3.95 10.64 9.89
N GLY A 117 -2.93 10.91 10.72
CA GLY A 117 -2.12 12.12 10.64
C GLY A 117 -1.43 12.29 9.28
N ILE A 118 -0.81 11.24 8.76
CA ILE A 118 -0.17 11.24 7.44
C ILE A 118 -1.23 11.33 6.33
N GLY A 119 -2.38 10.68 6.50
CA GLY A 119 -3.46 10.72 5.53
C GLY A 119 -4.08 12.10 5.37
N LEU A 120 -4.24 12.85 6.47
CA LEU A 120 -4.78 14.21 6.46
C LEU A 120 -3.74 15.26 6.08
N TYR A 121 -2.48 15.07 6.48
CA TYR A 121 -1.39 16.01 6.21
C TYR A 121 -0.15 15.30 5.65
N PRO A 122 -0.17 14.90 4.37
CA PRO A 122 0.91 14.14 3.74
C PRO A 122 2.24 14.91 3.68
N LYS A 123 2.21 16.22 3.79
CA LYS A 123 3.42 17.07 3.84
C LYS A 123 4.37 16.72 4.99
N LEU A 124 3.87 16.15 6.09
CA LEU A 124 4.71 15.67 7.18
C LEU A 124 5.77 14.65 6.72
N MET A 125 5.39 13.80 5.78
CA MET A 125 6.30 12.80 5.23
C MET A 125 7.11 13.34 4.06
N THR A 126 6.48 14.04 3.11
CA THR A 126 7.15 14.52 1.90
C THR A 126 8.28 15.49 2.21
N GLN A 127 8.09 16.42 3.14
CA GLN A 127 9.12 17.36 3.57
C GLN A 127 10.39 16.70 4.13
N THR A 128 10.27 15.49 4.68
CA THR A 128 11.41 14.79 5.29
C THR A 128 12.36 14.21 4.23
N TYR A 129 11.83 13.81 3.07
CA TYR A 129 12.64 13.18 2.03
C TYR A 129 12.78 13.99 0.75
N ASP A 130 12.00 15.07 0.55
CA ASP A 130 12.04 15.90 -0.66
C ASP A 130 13.46 16.38 -0.98
N VAL A 131 14.19 16.88 0.01
CA VAL A 131 15.56 17.39 -0.18
C VAL A 131 16.51 16.29 -0.67
N LYS A 132 16.39 15.08 -0.10
CA LYS A 132 17.25 13.96 -0.48
C LYS A 132 16.84 13.34 -1.82
N VAL A 133 15.54 13.24 -2.08
CA VAL A 133 15.02 12.71 -3.34
C VAL A 133 15.39 13.63 -4.50
N VAL A 134 15.26 14.96 -4.33
CA VAL A 134 15.66 15.95 -5.33
C VAL A 134 17.17 15.87 -5.58
N ALA A 135 18.00 15.78 -4.54
CA ALA A 135 19.44 15.65 -4.68
C ALA A 135 19.84 14.40 -5.49
N VAL A 136 19.32 13.23 -5.12
CA VAL A 136 19.57 11.96 -5.84
C VAL A 136 19.05 12.02 -7.28
N ALA A 137 17.86 12.58 -7.50
CA ALA A 137 17.31 12.73 -8.85
C ALA A 137 18.16 13.66 -9.72
N THR A 138 18.75 14.70 -9.15
CA THR A 138 19.64 15.63 -9.86
C THR A 138 20.96 14.95 -10.22
N GLU A 139 21.58 14.25 -9.28
CA GLU A 139 22.79 13.46 -9.54
C GLU A 139 22.55 12.40 -10.61
N MET A 140 21.45 11.67 -10.56
CA MET A 140 21.11 10.69 -11.59
C MET A 140 20.91 11.33 -12.97
N ARG A 141 20.34 12.53 -13.02
CA ARG A 141 20.12 13.26 -14.27
C ARG A 141 21.40 13.76 -14.91
N GLU A 142 22.42 14.06 -14.10
CA GLU A 142 23.75 14.45 -14.57
C GLU A 142 24.59 13.24 -15.01
N VAL A 143 24.49 12.12 -14.31
CA VAL A 143 25.30 10.93 -14.58
C VAL A 143 24.74 10.08 -15.74
N LEU A 144 23.43 10.00 -15.90
CA LEU A 144 22.80 9.19 -16.95
C LEU A 144 23.28 9.50 -18.37
N PRO A 145 23.40 10.78 -18.83
CA PRO A 145 23.88 11.08 -20.17
C PRO A 145 25.37 10.69 -20.35
N ILE A 146 26.18 10.81 -19.32
CA ILE A 146 27.60 10.43 -19.34
C ILE A 146 27.73 8.91 -19.54
N VAL A 147 26.99 8.13 -18.77
CA VAL A 147 26.97 6.66 -18.88
C VAL A 147 26.43 6.19 -20.23
N ALA A 148 25.36 6.85 -20.73
CA ALA A 148 24.82 6.54 -22.05
C ALA A 148 25.81 6.83 -23.18
N GLN A 149 26.57 7.91 -23.07
CA GLN A 149 27.58 8.30 -24.05
C GLN A 149 28.77 7.34 -24.01
N GLU A 150 29.23 6.92 -22.84
CA GLU A 150 30.32 5.96 -22.68
C GLU A 150 29.89 4.57 -23.22
N LYS A 151 28.67 4.15 -22.95
CA LYS A 151 28.11 2.93 -23.51
C LYS A 151 28.05 2.95 -25.04
N SER A 152 27.66 4.06 -25.65
CA SER A 152 27.64 4.22 -27.11
C SER A 152 29.08 4.17 -27.72
N ARG A 153 30.07 4.73 -27.04
CA ARG A 153 31.48 4.62 -27.42
C ARG A 153 32.00 3.20 -27.42
N ILE A 154 31.67 2.43 -26.38
CA ILE A 154 32.07 1.02 -26.27
C ILE A 154 31.44 0.19 -27.41
N TYR A 155 30.19 0.41 -27.73
CA TYR A 155 29.52 -0.29 -28.83
C TYR A 155 30.08 0.10 -30.20
N SER A 156 30.42 1.36 -30.43
CA SER A 156 31.04 1.81 -31.69
C SER A 156 32.45 1.23 -31.86
N PHE A 157 33.22 1.14 -30.79
CA PHE A 157 34.54 0.54 -30.80
C PHE A 157 34.48 -0.96 -31.11
N ASN A 158 33.49 -1.68 -30.53
CA ASN A 158 33.34 -3.12 -30.76
C ASN A 158 32.81 -3.44 -32.17
N SER A 159 32.04 -2.54 -32.79
CA SER A 159 31.56 -2.69 -34.18
C SER A 159 32.64 -2.36 -35.24
N SER A 160 33.65 -1.57 -34.88
CA SER A 160 34.78 -1.21 -35.75
C SER A 160 35.99 -2.14 -35.60
N ALA A 161 35.96 -3.12 -34.71
CA ALA A 161 36.99 -4.13 -34.58
C ALA A 161 37.07 -4.98 -35.87
N PRO A 162 38.25 -5.10 -36.53
CA PRO A 162 38.36 -5.91 -37.72
C PRO A 162 38.03 -7.36 -37.40
N GLN A 163 37.08 -7.91 -38.15
CA GLN A 163 36.76 -9.35 -38.08
C GLN A 163 38.05 -10.07 -38.54
N ILE A 164 38.80 -10.60 -37.58
CA ILE A 164 39.91 -11.49 -37.86
C ILE A 164 39.27 -12.74 -38.45
N LEU A 165 39.32 -12.84 -39.79
CA LEU A 165 38.97 -14.03 -40.55
C LEU A 165 39.81 -15.18 -40.04
N VAL A 166 39.21 -16.04 -39.21
CA VAL A 166 39.76 -17.37 -38.91
C VAL A 166 39.56 -18.19 -40.20
N LYS A 167 40.70 -18.40 -40.85
CA LYS A 167 40.81 -19.30 -42.01
C LYS A 167 41.06 -20.71 -41.53
#